data_a591b0c4bb6d4e7b31d8130bbf78fd8b
#
_entry.id   a591b0c4bb6d4e7b31d8130bbf78fd8b
#
_cell.length_a   1.000
_cell.length_b   1.000
_cell.length_c   1.000
_cell.angle_alpha   90.00
_cell.angle_beta   90.00
_cell.angle_gamma   90.00
#
_symmetry.space_group_name_H-M   'P 1'
#
loop_
_entity.id
_entity.type
_entity.pdbx_description
1 polymer ?
#
loop_
_entity_poly.entity_id
_entity_poly.type
_entity_poly.pdbx_seq_one_letter_code
_entity_poly.pdbx_strand_id
1 'polypeptide(L)' 'DNRTLEEINQEIVQQAVAAHGGNRAAAARQLGISRTTLWRYLSKSEE' A
#
# COMPACT_ATOMS: atom_id res chain seq x y z
N ASP A 1 -5.20 12.22 -15.68
CA ASP A 1 -4.95 10.87 -15.18
C ASP A 1 -6.26 10.12 -15.00
N ASN A 2 -6.40 8.98 -15.64
CA ASN A 2 -7.64 8.20 -15.62
C ASN A 2 -7.71 7.18 -14.48
N ARG A 3 -6.73 7.17 -13.61
CA ARG A 3 -6.71 6.22 -12.51
C ARG A 3 -7.69 6.61 -11.41
N THR A 4 -8.32 5.61 -10.80
CA THR A 4 -9.18 5.85 -9.66
C THR A 4 -8.35 6.20 -8.42
N LEU A 5 -9.01 6.81 -7.43
CA LEU A 5 -8.35 7.09 -6.16
C LEU A 5 -7.80 5.81 -5.53
N GLU A 6 -8.53 4.70 -5.66
CA GLU A 6 -8.10 3.43 -5.11
C GLU A 6 -6.82 2.94 -5.78
N GLU A 7 -6.71 3.08 -7.09
CA GLU A 7 -5.50 2.69 -7.80
C GLU A 7 -4.30 3.53 -7.39
N ILE A 8 -4.50 4.83 -7.19
CA ILE A 8 -3.45 5.72 -6.72
C ILE A 8 -3.00 5.32 -5.31
N ASN A 9 -3.95 5.04 -4.43
CA ASN A 9 -3.64 4.59 -3.07
C ASN A 9 -2.86 3.28 -3.07
N GLN A 10 -3.23 2.36 -3.95
CA GLN A 10 -2.53 1.09 -4.09
C GLN A 10 -1.07 1.30 -4.49
N GLU A 11 -0.83 2.21 -5.42
CA GLU A 11 0.53 2.53 -5.85
C GLU A 11 1.34 3.13 -4.69
N ILE A 12 0.74 4.03 -3.93
CA ILE A 12 1.38 4.64 -2.76
C ILE A 12 1.77 3.56 -1.75
N VAL A 13 0.87 2.61 -1.49
CA VAL A 13 1.13 1.51 -0.57
C VAL A 13 2.31 0.67 -1.05
N GLN A 14 2.35 0.33 -2.33
CA GLN A 14 3.44 -0.46 -2.88
C GLN A 14 4.78 0.27 -2.76
N GLN A 15 4.80 1.57 -3.03
CA GLN A 15 6.01 2.36 -2.91
C GLN A 15 6.49 2.43 -1.47
N ALA A 16 5.57 2.58 -0.52
CA ALA A 16 5.91 2.62 0.90
C ALA A 16 6.53 1.31 1.37
N VAL A 17 5.95 0.18 0.96
CA VAL A 17 6.49 -1.13 1.30
C VAL A 17 7.89 -1.31 0.71
N ALA A 18 8.09 -0.91 -0.53
CA ALA A 18 9.40 -1.00 -1.18
C ALA A 18 10.43 -0.12 -0.47
N ALA A 19 10.02 1.08 -0.04
CA ALA A 19 10.91 2.01 0.66
C ALA A 19 11.37 1.45 2.01
N HIS A 20 10.56 0.57 2.61
CA HIS A 20 10.90 -0.07 3.88
C HIS A 20 11.48 -1.47 3.70
N GLY A 21 11.97 -1.78 2.50
CA GLY A 21 12.60 -3.07 2.24
C GLY A 21 11.67 -4.27 2.36
N GLY A 22 10.39 -4.05 2.10
CA GLY A 22 9.37 -5.11 2.21
C GLY A 22 8.72 -5.22 3.57
N ASN A 23 9.05 -4.33 4.51
CA ASN A 23 8.47 -4.35 5.85
C ASN A 23 7.09 -3.69 5.82
N ARG A 24 6.05 -4.52 5.74
CA ARG A 24 4.67 -4.03 5.64
C ARG A 24 4.21 -3.31 6.90
N ALA A 25 4.65 -3.77 8.07
CA ALA A 25 4.25 -3.12 9.32
C ALA A 25 4.79 -1.69 9.39
N ALA A 26 6.03 -1.47 8.98
CA ALA A 26 6.62 -0.14 8.95
C ALA A 26 5.91 0.75 7.92
N ALA A 27 5.58 0.20 6.76
CA ALA A 27 4.87 0.94 5.72
C ALA A 27 3.48 1.37 6.21
N ALA A 28 2.76 0.48 6.89
CA ALA A 28 1.44 0.81 7.41
C ALA A 28 1.52 1.94 8.44
N ARG A 29 2.53 1.90 9.30
CA ARG A 29 2.73 2.96 10.29
C ARG A 29 3.01 4.30 9.62
N GLN A 30 3.85 4.29 8.59
CA GLN A 30 4.19 5.51 7.86
C GLN A 30 2.95 6.11 7.22
N LEU A 31 2.08 5.28 6.67
CA LEU A 31 0.89 5.73 5.97
C LEU A 31 -0.28 6.05 6.92
N GLY A 32 -0.15 5.67 8.20
CA GLY A 32 -1.20 5.90 9.17
C GLY A 32 -2.41 4.99 8.99
N ILE A 33 -2.19 3.78 8.47
CA ILE A 33 -3.26 2.80 8.25
C ILE A 33 -2.95 1.52 9.02
N SER A 34 -3.97 0.68 9.21
CA SER A 34 -3.79 -0.62 9.85
C SER A 34 -3.11 -1.59 8.90
N ARG A 35 -2.47 -2.63 9.45
CA ARG A 35 -1.86 -3.68 8.63
C ARG A 35 -2.91 -4.39 7.77
N THR A 36 -4.12 -4.55 8.29
CA THR A 36 -5.21 -5.16 7.54
C THR A 36 -5.54 -4.34 6.30
N THR A 37 -5.64 -3.02 6.44
CA THR A 37 -5.92 -2.13 5.32
C THR A 37 -4.78 -2.20 4.29
N LEU A 38 -3.54 -2.17 4.76
CA LEU A 38 -2.39 -2.29 3.87
C LEU A 38 -2.43 -3.59 3.08
N TRP A 39 -2.71 -4.69 3.77
CA TRP A 39 -2.76 -6.01 3.16
C TRP A 39 -3.83 -6.10 2.07
N ARG A 40 -4.97 -5.44 2.30
CA ARG A 40 -6.04 -5.40 1.30
C ARG A 40 -5.58 -4.75 0.01
N TYR A 41 -4.85 -3.65 0.09
CA TYR A 41 -4.31 -3.01 -1.10
C TYR A 41 -3.30 -3.89 -1.81
N LEU A 42 -2.42 -4.55 -1.07
CA LEU A 42 -1.42 -5.43 -1.66
C LEU A 42 -2.07 -6.65 -2.31
N SER A 43 -3.08 -7.21 -1.70
CA SER A 43 -3.80 -8.35 -2.25
C SER A 43 -4.45 -8.00 -3.58
N LYS A 44 -5.00 -6.80 -3.70
CA LYS A 44 -5.61 -6.34 -4.95
C LYS A 44 -4.61 -6.26 -6.08
N SER A 45 -3.39 -5.84 -5.79
CA SER A 45 -2.38 -5.66 -6.84
C SER A 45 -1.83 -6.97 -7.37
N GLU A 46 -2.09 -8.06 -6.71
CA GLU A 46 -1.60 -9.39 -7.12
C GLU A 46 -2.55 -10.09 -8.09
N GLU A 47 -3.69 -9.53 -8.37
CA GLU A 47 -4.62 -10.14 -9.31
C GLU A 47 -4.19 -10.00 -10.77
#